data_b394c33a64a27c47e28aaea463eb6b5e
#
_entry.id   b394c33a64a27c47e28aaea463eb6b5e
#
_cell.length_a   1.000
_cell.length_b   1.000
_cell.length_c   1.000
_cell.angle_alpha   90.00
_cell.angle_beta   90.00
_cell.angle_gamma   90.00
#
_symmetry.space_group_name_H-M   'P 1'
#
loop_
_entity.id
_entity.type
_entity.pdbx_description
1 polymer ?
#
loop_
_entity_poly.entity_id
_entity_poly.type
_entity_poly.pdbx_seq_one_letter_code
_entity_poly.pdbx_strand_id
1 'polypeptide(L)'
;KRQDELVIYHGGLLSPQKRKLFSILARNLQIDTIVRFWADIDRGGFQMFEHLQEIFPQVQPMRMEGYFVEQYHENGLTRSDKYIAKLKEDGEAGKYPLFTDSIRAIVKYGVTIEQETFLN
;
A
#
# COMPACT_ATOMS: atom_id res chain seq x y z
N LYS A 1 28.64 -7.16 2.94
CA LYS A 1 28.13 -6.11 3.83
C LYS A 1 26.63 -6.28 4.03
N ARG A 2 26.22 -6.32 5.28
CA ARG A 2 24.81 -6.52 5.62
C ARG A 2 24.04 -5.23 5.35
N GLN A 3 22.90 -5.36 4.67
CA GLN A 3 22.01 -4.24 4.44
C GLN A 3 20.84 -4.32 5.43
N ASP A 4 20.54 -3.22 6.10
CA ASP A 4 19.42 -3.14 7.03
C ASP A 4 18.12 -2.94 6.29
N GLU A 5 17.06 -3.52 6.83
CA GLU A 5 15.73 -3.45 6.27
C GLU A 5 14.71 -3.15 7.37
N LEU A 6 13.81 -2.20 7.09
CA LEU A 6 12.68 -1.88 7.96
C LEU A 6 11.40 -2.22 7.22
N VAL A 7 10.57 -3.09 7.81
CA VAL A 7 9.28 -3.44 7.22
C VAL A 7 8.17 -2.86 8.09
N ILE A 8 7.32 -2.05 7.49
CA ILE A 8 6.19 -1.44 8.18
C ILE A 8 4.90 -2.14 7.73
N TYR A 9 4.22 -2.78 8.69
CA TYR A 9 2.92 -3.40 8.48
C TYR A 9 1.86 -2.46 8.99
N HIS A 10 0.83 -2.21 8.19
CA HIS A 10 -0.19 -1.29 8.62
C HIS A 10 -1.58 -1.69 8.15
N GLY A 11 -2.54 -1.66 9.09
CA GLY A 11 -3.93 -1.99 8.83
C GLY A 11 -4.90 -0.85 9.08
N GLY A 12 -4.46 0.41 9.11
CA GLY A 12 -5.35 1.53 9.38
C GLY A 12 -4.73 2.88 9.10
N LEU A 13 -5.44 3.94 9.45
CA LEU A 13 -4.97 5.30 9.21
C LEU A 13 -3.80 5.67 10.11
N LEU A 14 -2.93 6.53 9.58
CA LEU A 14 -1.76 7.01 10.32
C LEU A 14 -2.18 8.09 11.30
N SER A 15 -2.16 7.78 12.61
CA SER A 15 -2.47 8.75 13.64
C SER A 15 -1.36 9.80 13.74
N PRO A 16 -1.67 11.01 14.28
CA PRO A 16 -0.64 12.02 14.49
C PRO A 16 0.53 11.52 15.35
N GLN A 17 0.25 10.70 16.36
CA GLN A 17 1.27 10.13 17.23
C GLN A 17 2.17 9.16 16.47
N LYS A 18 1.60 8.29 15.64
CA LYS A 18 2.38 7.36 14.80
C LYS A 18 3.18 8.13 13.77
N ARG A 19 2.61 9.17 13.18
CA ARG A 19 3.31 10.01 12.21
C ARG A 19 4.55 10.64 12.85
N LYS A 20 4.40 11.15 14.07
CA LYS A 20 5.52 11.74 14.82
C LYS A 20 6.60 10.71 15.11
N LEU A 21 6.18 9.52 15.57
CA LEU A 21 7.10 8.43 15.85
C LEU A 21 7.88 8.02 14.61
N PHE A 22 7.19 7.84 13.49
CA PHE A 22 7.83 7.49 12.23
C PHE A 22 8.78 8.58 11.74
N SER A 23 8.45 9.86 11.95
CA SER A 23 9.32 10.97 11.58
C SER A 23 10.62 10.95 12.38
N ILE A 24 10.53 10.63 13.68
CA ILE A 24 11.72 10.49 14.53
C ILE A 24 12.57 9.31 14.06
N LEU A 25 11.92 8.18 13.76
CA LEU A 25 12.59 6.98 13.28
C LEU A 25 13.31 7.26 11.95
N ALA A 26 12.62 7.95 11.03
CA ALA A 26 13.17 8.26 9.72
C ALA A 26 14.46 9.08 9.82
N ARG A 27 14.51 10.03 10.77
CA ARG A 27 15.70 10.87 10.96
C ARG A 27 16.89 10.10 11.50
N ASN A 28 16.65 8.95 12.11
CA ASN A 28 17.70 8.13 12.72
C ASN A 28 18.09 6.92 11.88
N LEU A 29 17.42 6.69 10.74
CA LEU A 29 17.78 5.60 9.85
C LEU A 29 19.05 5.92 9.06
N GLN A 30 19.80 4.88 8.76
CA GLN A 30 20.91 5.01 7.85
C GLN A 30 20.38 5.22 6.43
N ILE A 31 21.13 5.96 5.62
CA ILE A 31 20.71 6.38 4.28
C ILE A 31 20.48 5.20 3.35
N ASP A 32 21.14 4.07 3.58
CA ASP A 32 21.01 2.88 2.76
C ASP A 32 20.02 1.84 3.32
N THR A 33 19.29 2.19 4.38
CA THR A 33 18.27 1.30 4.92
C THR A 33 17.12 1.15 3.92
N ILE A 34 16.76 -0.10 3.63
CA ILE A 34 15.60 -0.39 2.79
C ILE A 34 14.34 -0.28 3.66
N VAL A 35 13.38 0.52 3.22
CA VAL A 35 12.10 0.68 3.92
C VAL A 35 11.02 0.09 3.04
N ARG A 36 10.29 -0.90 3.55
CA ARG A 36 9.19 -1.55 2.85
C ARG A 36 7.89 -1.37 3.61
N PHE A 37 6.81 -1.23 2.87
CA PHE A 37 5.47 -1.08 3.43
C PHE A 37 4.57 -2.17 2.88
N TRP A 38 3.86 -2.84 3.78
CA TRP A 38 2.90 -3.88 3.42
C TRP A 38 1.56 -3.60 4.09
N ALA A 39 0.51 -3.48 3.27
CA ALA A 39 -0.85 -3.22 3.74
C ALA A 39 -1.83 -3.94 2.82
N ASP A 40 -3.11 -3.78 3.09
CA ASP A 40 -4.16 -4.27 2.20
C ASP A 40 -4.01 -3.62 0.82
N ILE A 41 -4.29 -4.40 -0.21
CA ILE A 41 -4.31 -3.87 -1.59
C ILE A 41 -5.68 -3.25 -1.81
N ASP A 42 -5.83 -2.02 -1.37
CA ASP A 42 -7.06 -1.23 -1.46
C ASP A 42 -6.73 0.25 -1.42
N ARG A 43 -7.77 1.07 -1.58
CA ARG A 43 -7.59 2.52 -1.60
C ARG A 43 -6.95 3.05 -0.31
N GLY A 44 -7.37 2.50 0.85
CA GLY A 44 -6.78 2.90 2.14
C GLY A 44 -5.30 2.58 2.22
N GLY A 45 -4.90 1.41 1.73
CA GLY A 45 -3.49 1.02 1.68
C GLY A 45 -2.67 1.93 0.78
N PHE A 46 -3.22 2.33 -0.37
CA PHE A 46 -2.56 3.25 -1.29
C PHE A 46 -2.39 4.63 -0.66
N GLN A 47 -3.42 5.13 0.02
CA GLN A 47 -3.34 6.43 0.72
C GLN A 47 -2.29 6.40 1.81
N MET A 48 -2.25 5.32 2.58
CA MET A 48 -1.28 5.16 3.65
C MET A 48 0.15 5.16 3.10
N PHE A 49 0.37 4.46 1.99
CA PHE A 49 1.69 4.45 1.36
C PHE A 49 2.14 5.87 1.01
N GLU A 50 1.25 6.66 0.43
CA GLU A 50 1.58 8.04 0.05
C GLU A 50 1.96 8.88 1.26
N HIS A 51 1.26 8.70 2.38
CA HIS A 51 1.59 9.40 3.62
C HIS A 51 2.95 8.96 4.15
N LEU A 52 3.24 7.66 4.10
CA LEU A 52 4.54 7.14 4.54
C LEU A 52 5.68 7.60 3.64
N GLN A 53 5.41 7.76 2.35
CA GLN A 53 6.43 8.23 1.41
C GLN A 53 6.88 9.66 1.72
N GLU A 54 6.02 10.47 2.33
CA GLU A 54 6.41 11.79 2.79
C GLU A 54 7.40 11.71 3.95
N ILE A 55 7.32 10.65 4.76
CA ILE A 55 8.19 10.44 5.93
C ILE A 55 9.45 9.67 5.54
N PHE A 56 9.29 8.64 4.74
CA PHE A 56 10.37 7.78 4.25
C PHE A 56 10.39 7.85 2.72
N PRO A 57 11.10 8.83 2.12
CA PRO A 57 11.09 8.96 0.65
C PRO A 57 11.53 7.70 -0.10
N GLN A 58 12.33 6.84 0.54
CA GLN A 58 12.83 5.61 -0.04
C GLN A 58 11.86 4.42 0.10
N VAL A 59 10.68 4.61 0.73
CA VAL A 59 9.77 3.49 1.00
C VAL A 59 9.30 2.84 -0.30
N GLN A 60 9.24 1.51 -0.29
CA GLN A 60 8.73 0.71 -1.41
C GLN A 60 7.56 -0.16 -0.94
N PRO A 61 6.53 -0.32 -1.76
CA PRO A 61 5.46 -1.25 -1.40
C PRO A 61 5.94 -2.69 -1.52
N MET A 62 5.38 -3.56 -0.69
CA MET A 62 5.73 -4.98 -0.69
C MET A 62 4.44 -5.79 -0.87
N ARG A 63 4.43 -6.67 -1.86
CA ARG A 63 3.29 -7.57 -2.15
C ARG A 63 1.98 -6.83 -2.38
N MET A 64 2.05 -5.67 -3.04
CA MET A 64 0.88 -4.87 -3.35
C MET A 64 0.70 -4.69 -4.87
N GLU A 65 1.40 -5.48 -5.68
CA GLU A 65 1.29 -5.43 -7.13
C GLU A 65 -0.03 -6.00 -7.64
N GLY A 66 -0.43 -5.58 -8.83
CA GLY A 66 -1.64 -6.09 -9.49
C GLY A 66 -1.65 -7.59 -9.70
N TYR A 67 -0.48 -8.18 -9.85
CA TYR A 67 -0.31 -9.64 -9.92
C TYR A 67 -0.99 -10.36 -8.75
N PHE A 68 -0.87 -9.81 -7.55
CA PHE A 68 -1.47 -10.43 -6.36
C PHE A 68 -2.99 -10.29 -6.34
N VAL A 69 -3.52 -9.20 -6.87
CA VAL A 69 -4.97 -9.05 -7.02
C VAL A 69 -5.51 -10.14 -7.97
N GLU A 70 -4.84 -10.33 -9.10
CA GLU A 70 -5.22 -11.34 -10.06
C GLU A 70 -5.16 -12.74 -9.45
N GLN A 71 -4.07 -13.04 -8.74
CA GLN A 71 -3.85 -14.37 -8.17
C GLN A 71 -4.85 -14.70 -7.05
N TYR A 72 -5.20 -13.73 -6.23
CA TYR A 72 -6.04 -13.94 -5.05
C TYR A 72 -7.45 -13.40 -5.18
N HIS A 73 -7.90 -13.00 -6.38
CA HIS A 73 -9.19 -12.34 -6.53
C HIS A 73 -10.38 -13.18 -6.03
N GLU A 74 -10.29 -14.50 -6.10
CA GLU A 74 -11.38 -15.38 -5.61
C GLU A 74 -11.54 -15.29 -4.09
N ASN A 75 -10.48 -14.92 -3.39
CA ASN A 75 -10.48 -14.74 -1.94
C ASN A 75 -10.57 -13.26 -1.57
N GLY A 76 -10.77 -12.40 -2.55
CA GLY A 76 -10.82 -10.96 -2.34
C GLY A 76 -12.13 -10.50 -1.71
N LEU A 77 -12.10 -9.28 -1.21
CA LEU A 77 -13.29 -8.61 -0.66
C LEU A 77 -14.00 -7.88 -1.80
N THR A 78 -15.23 -8.29 -2.10
CA THR A 78 -16.02 -7.64 -3.13
C THR A 78 -16.35 -6.21 -2.73
N ARG A 79 -16.14 -5.27 -3.65
CA ARG A 79 -16.39 -3.86 -3.38
C ARG A 79 -17.61 -3.38 -4.19
N SER A 80 -18.24 -2.33 -3.67
CA SER A 80 -19.39 -1.71 -4.34
C SER A 80 -18.97 -1.06 -5.66
N ASP A 81 -19.95 -0.90 -6.56
CA ASP A 81 -19.70 -0.20 -7.82
C ASP A 81 -19.22 1.23 -7.58
N LYS A 82 -19.72 1.89 -6.54
CA LYS A 82 -19.30 3.23 -6.16
C LYS A 82 -17.82 3.27 -5.77
N TYR A 83 -17.37 2.29 -4.97
CA TYR A 83 -15.99 2.18 -4.57
C TYR A 83 -15.08 2.00 -5.80
N ILE A 84 -15.46 1.07 -6.67
CA ILE A 84 -14.68 0.76 -7.88
C ILE A 84 -14.62 1.97 -8.80
N ALA A 85 -15.73 2.66 -8.99
CA ALA A 85 -15.77 3.87 -9.83
C ALA A 85 -14.86 4.96 -9.30
N LYS A 86 -14.86 5.16 -7.98
CA LYS A 86 -14.00 6.16 -7.33
C LYS A 86 -12.53 5.82 -7.49
N LEU A 87 -12.17 4.56 -7.31
CA LEU A 87 -10.79 4.12 -7.45
C LEU A 87 -10.32 4.25 -8.90
N LYS A 88 -11.19 3.92 -9.86
CA LYS A 88 -10.89 4.09 -11.28
C LYS A 88 -10.64 5.55 -11.59
N GLU A 89 -11.48 6.44 -11.07
CA GLU A 89 -11.32 7.90 -11.23
C GLU A 89 -9.99 8.36 -10.66
N ASP A 90 -9.63 7.88 -9.46
CA ASP A 90 -8.35 8.21 -8.83
C ASP A 90 -7.17 7.79 -9.71
N GLY A 91 -7.24 6.59 -10.28
CA GLY A 91 -6.20 6.09 -11.16
C GLY A 91 -6.07 6.92 -12.45
N GLU A 92 -7.20 7.29 -13.04
CA GLU A 92 -7.22 8.10 -14.25
C GLU A 92 -6.71 9.52 -13.99
N ALA A 93 -6.90 10.02 -12.77
CA ALA A 93 -6.38 11.33 -12.35
C ALA A 93 -4.89 11.31 -11.99
N GLY A 94 -4.24 10.16 -12.11
CA GLY A 94 -2.81 10.03 -11.80
C GLY A 94 -2.49 9.89 -10.32
N LYS A 95 -3.49 9.63 -9.49
CA LYS A 95 -3.26 9.34 -8.08
C LYS A 95 -2.67 7.94 -7.94
N TYR A 96 -1.85 7.77 -6.91
CA TYR A 96 -1.24 6.48 -6.58
C TYR A 96 -0.45 5.88 -7.75
N PRO A 97 0.54 6.63 -8.31
CA PRO A 97 1.21 6.22 -9.55
C PRO A 97 1.94 4.87 -9.45
N LEU A 98 2.40 4.48 -8.26
CA LEU A 98 3.05 3.19 -8.07
C LEU A 98 2.06 2.03 -8.08
N PHE A 99 0.76 2.30 -7.99
CA PHE A 99 -0.28 1.28 -7.88
C PHE A 99 -1.19 1.23 -9.11
N THR A 100 -0.74 1.77 -10.22
CA THR A 100 -1.55 1.80 -11.46
C THR A 100 -2.01 0.39 -11.86
N ASP A 101 -1.11 -0.59 -11.83
CA ASP A 101 -1.46 -1.97 -12.18
C ASP A 101 -2.39 -2.60 -11.16
N SER A 102 -2.20 -2.29 -9.89
CA SER A 102 -3.06 -2.79 -8.81
C SER A 102 -4.48 -2.23 -8.96
N ILE A 103 -4.60 -0.94 -9.25
CA ILE A 103 -5.90 -0.30 -9.48
C ILE A 103 -6.60 -0.93 -10.67
N ARG A 104 -5.87 -1.16 -11.75
CA ARG A 104 -6.44 -1.79 -12.95
C ARG A 104 -6.98 -3.19 -12.65
N ALA A 105 -6.24 -3.97 -11.86
CA ALA A 105 -6.67 -5.31 -11.47
C ALA A 105 -7.89 -5.26 -10.54
N ILE A 106 -7.92 -4.34 -9.58
CA ILE A 106 -9.07 -4.16 -8.69
C ILE A 106 -10.33 -3.82 -9.49
N VAL A 107 -10.20 -2.92 -10.46
CA VAL A 107 -11.32 -2.53 -11.33
C VAL A 107 -11.80 -3.72 -12.16
N LYS A 108 -10.88 -4.52 -12.66
CA LYS A 108 -11.20 -5.69 -13.48
C LYS A 108 -12.00 -6.74 -12.71
N TYR A 109 -11.57 -7.05 -11.50
CA TYR A 109 -12.18 -8.13 -10.70
C TYR A 109 -13.23 -7.63 -9.70
N GLY A 110 -13.30 -6.34 -9.45
CA GLY A 110 -14.26 -5.77 -8.50
C GLY A 110 -13.95 -6.12 -7.04
N VAL A 111 -12.71 -6.47 -6.74
CA VAL A 111 -12.30 -6.89 -5.39
C VAL A 111 -11.02 -6.20 -4.96
N THR A 112 -10.86 -6.11 -3.63
CA THR A 112 -9.58 -5.71 -3.01
C THR A 112 -9.06 -6.90 -2.22
N ILE A 113 -7.77 -6.87 -1.90
CA ILE A 113 -7.10 -7.99 -1.24
C ILE A 113 -6.64 -7.55 0.13
N GLU A 114 -7.12 -8.24 1.17
CA GLU A 114 -6.67 -7.99 2.52
C GLU A 114 -5.31 -8.66 2.75
N GLN A 115 -4.46 -7.99 3.50
CA GLN A 115 -3.13 -8.48 3.86
C GLN A 115 -3.18 -9.90 4.45
N GLU A 116 -4.22 -10.19 5.22
CA GLU A 116 -4.40 -11.49 5.86
C GLU A 116 -4.53 -12.63 4.87
N THR A 117 -4.97 -12.36 3.64
CA THR A 117 -5.10 -13.38 2.60
C THR A 117 -3.77 -14.08 2.33
N PHE A 118 -2.66 -13.37 2.46
CA PHE A 118 -1.33 -13.92 2.22
C PHE A 118 -0.85 -14.83 3.36
N LEU A 119 -1.53 -14.81 4.49
CA LEU A 119 -1.14 -15.57 5.68
C LEU A 119 -1.87 -16.91 5.80
N ASN A 120 -2.82 -17.17 4.93
CA ASN A 120 -3.64 -18.40 4.95
C ASN A 120 -3.17 -19.43 3.94
#